data_1453a006974fbbd76058d999ef93ef6e
#
_entry.id   1453a006974fbbd76058d999ef93ef6e
#
_cell.length_a   1.000
_cell.length_b   1.000
_cell.length_c   1.000
_cell.angle_alpha   90.00
_cell.angle_beta   90.00
_cell.angle_gamma   90.00
#
_symmetry.space_group_name_H-M   'P 1'
#
loop_
_entity.id
_entity.type
_entity.pdbx_description
1 polymer ?
#
loop_
_entity_poly.entity_id
_entity_poly.type
_entity_poly.pdbx_seq_one_letter_code
_entity_poly.pdbx_strand_id
1 'polypeptide(L)'
;NAVLYGWIHKLGTVKENESEEKGEIALEAGTDWIYDSSYLSPELSSLLINISKSGYIDKNRSYVSFDNIMVPHFTGEESYPDMNYADQGYRMLGLFRYWNMIEYYYPYKDIIGEDWDSVFLEFLPRFMEGTDELSYKMACAELTTKIHDSHAYAFDEAAALMGGVLIAPFTFTHTGENIVVDGIDADYPPGIETVLPG
;
A
#
# COMPACT_ATOMS: atom_id res chain seq x y z
N ASN A 1 11.24 16.66 14.69
CA ASN A 1 10.31 17.77 15.05
C ASN A 1 10.37 18.93 14.05
N ALA A 2 11.56 19.48 13.70
CA ALA A 2 11.65 20.68 12.84
C ALA A 2 11.07 20.45 11.42
N VAL A 3 11.29 19.28 10.81
CA VAL A 3 10.76 18.94 9.48
C VAL A 3 9.25 18.83 9.52
N LEU A 4 8.69 18.12 10.49
CA LEU A 4 7.25 17.96 10.67
C LEU A 4 6.58 19.29 10.97
N TYR A 5 7.19 20.13 11.81
CA TYR A 5 6.72 21.48 12.09
C TYR A 5 6.66 22.34 10.82
N GLY A 6 7.73 22.32 10.02
CA GLY A 6 7.77 23.06 8.74
C GLY A 6 6.74 22.54 7.73
N TRP A 7 6.46 21.23 7.73
CA TRP A 7 5.43 20.63 6.89
C TRP A 7 4.02 21.05 7.32
N ILE A 8 3.71 21.01 8.62
CA ILE A 8 2.41 21.44 9.16
C ILE A 8 2.11 22.89 8.79
N HIS A 9 3.10 23.77 8.88
CA HIS A 9 2.91 25.18 8.48
C HIS A 9 2.60 25.37 6.99
N LYS A 10 2.99 24.44 6.13
CA LYS A 10 2.64 24.47 4.70
C LYS A 10 1.19 24.02 4.43
N LEU A 11 0.54 23.34 5.36
CA LEU A 11 -0.86 22.94 5.21
C LEU A 11 -1.82 24.16 5.19
N GLY A 12 -1.37 25.32 5.66
CA GLY A 12 -2.17 26.53 5.71
C GLY A 12 -3.03 26.65 6.97
N THR A 13 -4.10 27.43 6.91
CA THR A 13 -4.96 27.68 8.07
C THR A 13 -5.87 26.48 8.31
N VAL A 14 -5.73 25.89 9.46
CA VAL A 14 -6.64 24.83 9.96
C VAL A 14 -7.86 25.53 10.56
N LYS A 15 -9.05 25.23 10.06
CA LYS A 15 -10.30 25.76 10.61
C LYS A 15 -10.90 24.76 11.57
N GLU A 16 -11.42 25.23 12.71
CA GLU A 16 -12.21 24.38 13.61
C GLU A 16 -13.47 23.86 12.89
N ASN A 17 -13.78 22.61 13.13
CA ASN A 17 -14.99 22.01 12.59
C ASN A 17 -16.18 22.47 13.43
N GLU A 18 -17.03 23.32 12.84
CA GLU A 18 -18.27 23.79 13.48
C GLU A 18 -19.43 22.75 13.37
N SER A 19 -19.24 21.65 12.66
CA SER A 19 -20.27 20.63 12.52
C SER A 19 -20.27 19.67 13.73
N GLU A 20 -21.31 19.71 14.52
CA GLU A 20 -21.59 18.78 15.64
C GLU A 20 -22.05 17.39 15.19
N GLU A 21 -22.34 17.18 13.92
CA GLU A 21 -22.73 15.87 13.40
C GLU A 21 -21.49 14.97 13.18
N LYS A 22 -21.01 14.39 14.27
CA LYS A 22 -20.15 13.21 14.19
C LYS A 22 -21.05 12.02 13.90
N GLY A 23 -20.98 11.48 12.70
CA GLY A 23 -21.47 10.14 12.42
C GLY A 23 -20.84 9.13 13.39
N GLU A 24 -21.49 7.99 13.58
CA GLU A 24 -20.93 6.90 14.38
C GLU A 24 -19.63 6.44 13.69
N ILE A 25 -18.50 6.61 14.37
CA ILE A 25 -17.19 6.18 13.86
C ILE A 25 -17.10 4.70 14.17
N ALA A 26 -17.15 3.86 13.14
CA ALA A 26 -17.04 2.41 13.28
C ALA A 26 -15.60 1.94 13.58
N LEU A 27 -14.61 2.70 13.11
CA LEU A 27 -13.18 2.42 13.33
C LEU A 27 -12.45 3.75 13.55
N GLU A 28 -11.77 3.89 14.67
CA GLU A 28 -10.94 5.07 14.92
C GLU A 28 -9.59 4.96 14.18
N ALA A 29 -9.15 6.06 13.60
CA ALA A 29 -7.81 6.13 13.05
C ALA A 29 -6.78 6.03 14.19
N GLY A 30 -5.73 5.23 14.01
CA GLY A 30 -4.64 5.05 14.98
C GLY A 30 -3.80 6.32 15.15
N THR A 31 -4.36 7.34 15.79
CA THR A 31 -3.70 8.64 15.96
C THR A 31 -3.12 8.87 17.37
N ASP A 32 -3.05 7.85 18.21
CA ASP A 32 -2.57 7.97 19.60
C ASP A 32 -1.12 8.46 19.69
N TRP A 33 -0.32 8.21 18.65
CA TRP A 33 1.05 8.68 18.56
C TRP A 33 1.21 10.22 18.64
N ILE A 34 0.15 11.00 18.32
CA ILE A 34 0.21 12.47 18.43
C ILE A 34 0.31 12.96 19.88
N TYR A 35 -0.01 12.10 20.84
CA TYR A 35 0.08 12.36 22.28
C TYR A 35 1.41 11.88 22.88
N ASP A 36 2.25 11.18 22.12
CA ASP A 36 3.48 10.61 22.64
C ASP A 36 4.58 11.67 22.82
N SER A 37 4.81 12.03 24.07
CA SER A 37 5.82 13.02 24.46
C SER A 37 7.26 12.49 24.42
N SER A 38 7.47 11.21 24.12
CA SER A 38 8.82 10.63 24.07
C SER A 38 9.62 11.15 22.87
N TYR A 39 8.94 11.50 21.77
CA TYR A 39 9.56 12.01 20.55
C TYR A 39 8.91 13.31 19.99
N LEU A 40 7.70 13.66 20.42
CA LEU A 40 7.05 14.91 20.03
C LEU A 40 7.25 15.99 21.10
N SER A 41 7.57 17.21 20.64
CA SER A 41 7.54 18.37 21.56
C SER A 41 6.09 18.72 21.92
N PRO A 42 5.83 19.33 23.09
CA PRO A 42 4.49 19.75 23.50
C PRO A 42 3.79 20.65 22.47
N GLU A 43 4.55 21.56 21.84
CA GLU A 43 4.04 22.47 20.81
C GLU A 43 3.60 21.70 19.56
N LEU A 44 4.41 20.72 19.12
CA LEU A 44 4.11 19.93 17.96
C LEU A 44 2.92 19.00 18.20
N SER A 45 2.87 18.34 19.36
CA SER A 45 1.71 17.55 19.79
C SER A 45 0.43 18.42 19.78
N SER A 46 0.47 19.60 20.34
CA SER A 46 -0.67 20.54 20.35
C SER A 46 -1.14 20.91 18.94
N LEU A 47 -0.22 21.14 18.01
CA LEU A 47 -0.54 21.42 16.61
C LEU A 47 -1.22 20.23 15.94
N LEU A 48 -0.70 19.01 16.13
CA LEU A 48 -1.27 17.78 15.58
C LEU A 48 -2.67 17.49 16.15
N ILE A 49 -2.87 17.70 17.46
CA ILE A 49 -4.18 17.58 18.11
C ILE A 49 -5.17 18.60 17.53
N ASN A 50 -4.76 19.81 17.27
CA ASN A 50 -5.62 20.81 16.64
C ASN A 50 -6.01 20.40 15.22
N ILE A 51 -5.07 19.83 14.44
CA ILE A 51 -5.34 19.31 13.10
C ILE A 51 -6.34 18.15 13.17
N SER A 52 -6.15 17.20 14.09
CA SER A 52 -7.03 16.04 14.22
C SER A 52 -8.48 16.42 14.60
N LYS A 53 -8.65 17.51 15.31
CA LYS A 53 -9.97 18.05 15.69
C LYS A 53 -10.61 18.94 14.64
N SER A 54 -9.81 19.45 13.70
CA SER A 54 -10.32 20.32 12.67
C SER A 54 -10.86 19.50 11.51
N GLY A 55 -12.14 19.64 11.22
CA GLY A 55 -12.79 18.92 10.13
C GLY A 55 -12.44 19.40 8.73
N TYR A 56 -11.48 20.30 8.55
CA TYR A 56 -11.22 20.92 7.26
C TYR A 56 -9.74 21.24 7.04
N ILE A 57 -9.13 20.50 6.15
CA ILE A 57 -7.95 20.93 5.41
C ILE A 57 -8.45 21.38 4.03
N ASP A 58 -7.90 22.47 3.49
CA ASP A 58 -8.23 22.93 2.13
C ASP A 58 -8.20 21.74 1.14
N LYS A 59 -9.37 21.42 0.56
CA LYS A 59 -9.53 20.30 -0.36
C LYS A 59 -8.55 20.33 -1.55
N ASN A 60 -8.07 21.54 -1.92
CA ASN A 60 -7.06 21.69 -2.97
C ASN A 60 -5.64 21.29 -2.54
N ARG A 61 -5.44 21.00 -1.25
CA ARG A 61 -4.16 20.55 -0.68
C ARG A 61 -4.26 19.16 -0.07
N SER A 62 -5.39 18.51 -0.21
CA SER A 62 -5.56 17.14 0.27
C SER A 62 -4.81 16.17 -0.64
N TYR A 63 -3.99 15.32 -0.06
CA TYR A 63 -3.35 14.22 -0.75
C TYR A 63 -4.32 13.09 -1.08
N VAL A 64 -5.41 13.00 -0.33
CA VAL A 64 -6.44 11.97 -0.48
C VAL A 64 -7.78 12.64 -0.73
N SER A 65 -8.48 12.19 -1.74
CA SER A 65 -9.86 12.55 -2.01
C SER A 65 -10.76 11.33 -1.87
N PHE A 66 -12.05 11.54 -1.66
CA PHE A 66 -13.02 10.46 -1.56
C PHE A 66 -14.07 10.63 -2.65
N ASP A 67 -14.52 9.52 -3.21
CA ASP A 67 -15.66 9.50 -4.11
C ASP A 67 -17.01 9.49 -3.35
N ASN A 68 -18.11 9.34 -4.10
CA ASN A 68 -19.45 9.36 -3.52
C ASN A 68 -19.78 8.16 -2.61
N ILE A 69 -19.01 7.09 -2.69
CA ILE A 69 -19.13 5.89 -1.88
C ILE A 69 -17.98 5.77 -0.86
N MET A 70 -17.28 6.88 -0.61
CA MET A 70 -16.21 7.00 0.37
C MET A 70 -14.97 6.14 0.10
N VAL A 71 -14.70 5.80 -1.15
CA VAL A 71 -13.44 5.15 -1.54
C VAL A 71 -12.34 6.20 -1.59
N PRO A 72 -11.19 5.98 -0.91
CA PRO A 72 -10.07 6.91 -0.93
C PRO A 72 -9.31 6.84 -2.26
N HIS A 73 -8.98 8.01 -2.82
CA HIS A 73 -8.16 8.18 -4.01
C HIS A 73 -6.91 8.99 -3.67
N PHE A 74 -5.73 8.41 -3.88
CA PHE A 74 -4.43 8.99 -3.53
C PHE A 74 -3.82 9.80 -4.69
N THR A 75 -4.66 10.54 -5.41
CA THR A 75 -4.27 11.29 -6.62
C THR A 75 -3.54 12.58 -6.34
N GLY A 76 -3.55 13.07 -5.10
CA GLY A 76 -2.82 14.27 -4.68
C GLY A 76 -1.32 14.03 -4.40
N GLU A 77 -0.87 12.79 -4.46
CA GLU A 77 0.53 12.45 -4.30
C GLU A 77 1.29 12.51 -5.63
N GLU A 78 2.55 12.97 -5.56
CA GLU A 78 3.40 13.01 -6.75
C GLU A 78 3.80 11.58 -7.15
N SER A 79 3.65 11.28 -8.46
CA SER A 79 4.20 10.06 -9.04
C SER A 79 5.63 10.32 -9.46
N TYR A 80 6.59 9.55 -9.06
CA TYR A 80 7.99 9.68 -9.43
C TYR A 80 8.33 8.68 -10.56
N PRO A 81 7.90 8.93 -11.82
CA PRO A 81 8.04 7.96 -12.92
C PRO A 81 9.50 7.64 -13.24
N ASP A 82 10.39 8.62 -12.99
CA ASP A 82 11.82 8.50 -13.24
C ASP A 82 12.63 8.28 -11.96
N MET A 83 12.01 7.65 -10.94
CA MET A 83 12.72 7.41 -9.68
C MET A 83 13.99 6.59 -9.89
N ASN A 84 15.06 6.99 -9.21
CA ASN A 84 16.26 6.20 -9.14
C ASN A 84 16.11 5.09 -8.09
N TYR A 85 16.00 3.84 -8.52
CA TYR A 85 15.84 2.69 -7.62
C TYR A 85 17.06 2.45 -6.70
N ALA A 86 18.23 2.99 -7.02
CA ALA A 86 19.37 2.98 -6.11
C ALA A 86 19.22 3.99 -4.97
N ASP A 87 18.36 5.00 -5.10
CA ASP A 87 18.10 5.97 -4.05
C ASP A 87 17.18 5.37 -2.97
N GLN A 88 17.74 5.21 -1.78
CA GLN A 88 17.03 4.68 -0.62
C GLN A 88 15.80 5.53 -0.24
N GLY A 89 15.86 6.85 -0.43
CA GLY A 89 14.77 7.76 -0.09
C GLY A 89 13.49 7.44 -0.87
N TYR A 90 13.60 7.18 -2.17
CA TYR A 90 12.43 6.81 -2.99
C TYR A 90 11.87 5.44 -2.58
N ARG A 91 12.74 4.46 -2.33
CA ARG A 91 12.27 3.15 -1.88
C ARG A 91 11.54 3.23 -0.55
N MET A 92 12.12 3.95 0.42
CA MET A 92 11.48 4.18 1.73
C MET A 92 10.16 4.95 1.60
N LEU A 93 10.08 5.92 0.70
CA LEU A 93 8.83 6.64 0.43
C LEU A 93 7.72 5.69 -0.04
N GLY A 94 8.04 4.71 -0.90
CA GLY A 94 7.10 3.68 -1.32
C GLY A 94 6.56 2.85 -0.15
N LEU A 95 7.45 2.37 0.73
CA LEU A 95 7.06 1.65 1.93
C LEU A 95 6.17 2.50 2.85
N PHE A 96 6.56 3.73 3.14
CA PHE A 96 5.78 4.62 4.00
C PHE A 96 4.40 4.92 3.42
N ARG A 97 4.30 5.18 2.12
CA ARG A 97 3.02 5.44 1.46
C ARG A 97 2.09 4.25 1.58
N TYR A 98 2.58 3.05 1.24
CA TYR A 98 1.74 1.85 1.31
C TYR A 98 1.33 1.53 2.75
N TRP A 99 2.26 1.63 3.71
CA TRP A 99 1.95 1.42 5.12
C TRP A 99 0.84 2.38 5.60
N ASN A 100 0.96 3.67 5.27
CA ASN A 100 -0.04 4.68 5.65
C ASN A 100 -1.40 4.44 4.97
N MET A 101 -1.42 3.97 3.71
CA MET A 101 -2.68 3.63 3.03
C MET A 101 -3.43 2.55 3.80
N ILE A 102 -2.74 1.51 4.23
CA ILE A 102 -3.38 0.42 4.97
C ILE A 102 -3.73 0.88 6.39
N GLU A 103 -2.81 1.54 7.09
CA GLU A 103 -3.01 1.98 8.48
C GLU A 103 -4.24 2.87 8.64
N TYR A 104 -4.44 3.83 7.73
CA TYR A 104 -5.45 4.87 7.90
C TYR A 104 -6.68 4.74 7.01
N TYR A 105 -6.62 3.93 5.95
CA TYR A 105 -7.67 3.88 4.95
C TYR A 105 -8.18 2.48 4.63
N TYR A 106 -7.49 1.41 5.05
CA TYR A 106 -7.95 0.06 4.77
C TYR A 106 -9.01 -0.37 5.82
N PRO A 107 -10.28 -0.57 5.41
CA PRO A 107 -11.38 -0.79 6.36
C PRO A 107 -11.32 -2.14 7.07
N TYR A 108 -10.48 -3.06 6.60
CA TYR A 108 -10.36 -4.42 7.13
C TYR A 108 -9.05 -4.65 7.88
N LYS A 109 -8.34 -3.58 8.26
CA LYS A 109 -7.04 -3.66 8.95
C LYS A 109 -7.09 -4.60 10.17
N ASP A 110 -8.13 -4.54 10.98
CA ASP A 110 -8.25 -5.31 12.20
C ASP A 110 -8.46 -6.82 11.97
N ILE A 111 -8.80 -7.24 10.75
CA ILE A 111 -9.03 -8.64 10.39
C ILE A 111 -7.99 -9.22 9.45
N ILE A 112 -6.95 -8.48 9.11
CA ILE A 112 -5.82 -8.97 8.30
C ILE A 112 -5.16 -10.20 8.97
N GLY A 113 -5.14 -10.25 10.31
CA GLY A 113 -4.45 -11.29 11.07
C GLY A 113 -2.96 -11.04 11.25
N GLU A 114 -2.45 -9.91 10.75
CA GLU A 114 -1.08 -9.42 10.88
C GLU A 114 -1.08 -8.16 11.75
N ASP A 115 -0.08 -8.01 12.60
CA ASP A 115 0.21 -6.72 13.26
C ASP A 115 0.87 -5.80 12.24
N TRP A 116 0.20 -4.73 11.84
CA TRP A 116 0.64 -3.90 10.72
C TRP A 116 1.95 -3.16 11.00
N ASP A 117 2.22 -2.80 12.25
CA ASP A 117 3.52 -2.26 12.66
C ASP A 117 4.64 -3.29 12.52
N SER A 118 4.37 -4.54 12.87
CA SER A 118 5.31 -5.65 12.69
C SER A 118 5.60 -5.91 11.22
N VAL A 119 4.60 -5.80 10.33
CA VAL A 119 4.80 -5.88 8.87
C VAL A 119 5.72 -4.76 8.40
N PHE A 120 5.52 -3.54 8.88
CA PHE A 120 6.42 -2.42 8.55
C PHE A 120 7.88 -2.73 8.92
N LEU A 121 8.10 -3.19 10.14
CA LEU A 121 9.44 -3.52 10.65
C LEU A 121 10.08 -4.69 9.89
N GLU A 122 9.31 -5.68 9.46
CA GLU A 122 9.77 -6.79 8.63
C GLU A 122 10.28 -6.29 7.27
N PHE A 123 9.56 -5.37 6.64
CA PHE A 123 9.89 -4.89 5.30
C PHE A 123 10.93 -3.76 5.29
N LEU A 124 11.10 -3.04 6.38
CA LEU A 124 12.03 -1.92 6.50
C LEU A 124 13.45 -2.25 5.99
N PRO A 125 14.13 -3.33 6.42
CA PRO A 125 15.46 -3.67 5.92
C PRO A 125 15.47 -3.93 4.41
N ARG A 126 14.44 -4.59 3.87
CA ARG A 126 14.36 -4.94 2.45
C ARG A 126 14.29 -3.69 1.55
N PHE A 127 13.53 -2.68 1.98
CA PHE A 127 13.46 -1.40 1.28
C PHE A 127 14.71 -0.54 1.50
N MET A 128 15.40 -0.71 2.60
CA MET A 128 16.68 -0.02 2.87
C MET A 128 17.84 -0.60 2.04
N GLU A 129 17.93 -1.91 1.94
CA GLU A 129 19.09 -2.63 1.39
C GLU A 129 18.98 -2.90 -0.11
N GLY A 130 17.77 -2.89 -0.68
CA GLY A 130 17.56 -3.07 -2.11
C GLY A 130 18.29 -1.98 -2.90
N THR A 131 18.98 -2.35 -4.00
CA THR A 131 19.79 -1.42 -4.79
C THR A 131 19.35 -1.29 -6.24
N ASP A 132 18.41 -2.13 -6.67
CA ASP A 132 17.97 -2.23 -8.04
C ASP A 132 16.44 -2.28 -8.15
N GLU A 133 15.96 -2.08 -9.38
CA GLU A 133 14.53 -2.05 -9.70
C GLU A 133 13.82 -3.35 -9.32
N LEU A 134 14.43 -4.50 -9.62
CA LEU A 134 13.82 -5.79 -9.42
C LEU A 134 13.61 -6.08 -7.93
N SER A 135 14.65 -5.87 -7.12
CA SER A 135 14.55 -6.08 -5.66
C SER A 135 13.48 -5.19 -5.02
N TYR A 136 13.37 -3.93 -5.46
CA TYR A 136 12.32 -3.02 -5.01
C TYR A 136 10.92 -3.51 -5.40
N LYS A 137 10.71 -3.86 -6.67
CA LYS A 137 9.42 -4.32 -7.17
C LYS A 137 8.98 -5.63 -6.53
N MET A 138 9.91 -6.55 -6.28
CA MET A 138 9.65 -7.79 -5.54
C MET A 138 9.25 -7.51 -4.09
N ALA A 139 9.94 -6.59 -3.42
CA ALA A 139 9.55 -6.18 -2.06
C ALA A 139 8.15 -5.57 -2.03
N CYS A 140 7.79 -4.73 -3.02
CA CYS A 140 6.44 -4.20 -3.16
C CYS A 140 5.40 -5.30 -3.37
N ALA A 141 5.67 -6.24 -4.29
CA ALA A 141 4.75 -7.35 -4.57
C ALA A 141 4.51 -8.23 -3.34
N GLU A 142 5.56 -8.57 -2.59
CA GLU A 142 5.41 -9.33 -1.35
C GLU A 142 4.68 -8.54 -0.26
N LEU A 143 4.95 -7.24 -0.12
CA LEU A 143 4.26 -6.37 0.84
C LEU A 143 2.75 -6.34 0.58
N THR A 144 2.32 -6.31 -0.69
CA THR A 144 0.90 -6.33 -1.03
C THR A 144 0.19 -7.62 -0.62
N THR A 145 0.91 -8.74 -0.51
CA THR A 145 0.31 -10.02 -0.06
C THR A 145 -0.03 -10.04 1.43
N LYS A 146 0.58 -9.15 2.22
CA LYS A 146 0.39 -9.11 3.68
C LYS A 146 -1.01 -8.71 4.12
N ILE A 147 -1.80 -8.06 3.28
CA ILE A 147 -3.19 -7.72 3.62
C ILE A 147 -4.18 -8.84 3.35
N HIS A 148 -3.73 -9.97 2.78
CA HIS A 148 -4.55 -11.16 2.50
C HIS A 148 -5.83 -10.87 1.70
N ASP A 149 -5.80 -9.85 0.85
CA ASP A 149 -6.92 -9.45 0.00
C ASP A 149 -6.62 -9.79 -1.45
N SER A 150 -7.50 -10.57 -2.09
CA SER A 150 -7.34 -10.97 -3.49
C SER A 150 -7.42 -9.81 -4.49
N HIS A 151 -7.87 -8.63 -4.06
CA HIS A 151 -7.88 -7.41 -4.86
C HIS A 151 -6.58 -6.60 -4.72
N ALA A 152 -5.72 -6.98 -3.77
CA ALA A 152 -4.41 -6.38 -3.62
C ALA A 152 -3.39 -7.11 -4.48
N TYR A 153 -2.95 -6.46 -5.53
CA TYR A 153 -1.91 -6.99 -6.40
C TYR A 153 -1.01 -5.86 -6.90
N ALA A 154 0.25 -6.19 -7.11
CA ALA A 154 1.19 -5.32 -7.80
C ALA A 154 1.38 -5.87 -9.21
N PHE A 155 0.89 -5.14 -10.22
CA PHE A 155 1.19 -5.46 -11.61
C PHE A 155 2.55 -4.85 -11.96
N ASP A 156 3.47 -5.73 -12.24
CA ASP A 156 4.77 -5.33 -12.72
C ASP A 156 5.33 -6.37 -13.69
N GLU A 157 5.79 -5.90 -14.85
CA GLU A 157 6.39 -6.75 -15.87
C GLU A 157 7.62 -7.50 -15.33
N ALA A 158 8.40 -6.87 -14.44
CA ALA A 158 9.57 -7.52 -13.86
C ALA A 158 9.19 -8.63 -12.89
N ALA A 159 8.15 -8.47 -12.09
CA ALA A 159 7.61 -9.53 -11.24
C ALA A 159 7.02 -10.67 -12.08
N ALA A 160 6.33 -10.35 -13.18
CA ALA A 160 5.85 -11.35 -14.15
C ALA A 160 7.00 -12.11 -14.83
N LEU A 161 8.08 -11.42 -15.18
CA LEU A 161 9.29 -12.04 -15.75
C LEU A 161 9.99 -12.99 -14.77
N MET A 162 9.99 -12.68 -13.46
CA MET A 162 10.54 -13.54 -12.42
C MET A 162 9.66 -14.76 -12.12
N GLY A 163 8.33 -14.57 -12.09
CA GLY A 163 7.36 -15.64 -11.94
C GLY A 163 7.24 -16.55 -13.17
N GLY A 164 7.80 -16.07 -14.30
CA GLY A 164 7.70 -16.68 -15.61
C GLY A 164 6.44 -16.22 -16.35
N VAL A 165 6.65 -15.76 -17.58
CA VAL A 165 5.54 -15.51 -18.53
C VAL A 165 5.10 -16.80 -19.25
N LEU A 166 5.75 -17.92 -18.94
CA LEU A 166 5.40 -19.20 -19.50
C LEU A 166 4.20 -19.76 -18.73
N ILE A 167 3.05 -19.65 -19.33
CA ILE A 167 1.86 -20.37 -18.89
C ILE A 167 2.01 -21.80 -19.39
N ALA A 168 1.72 -22.79 -18.53
CA ALA A 168 1.69 -24.17 -18.99
C ALA A 168 0.70 -24.30 -20.15
N PRO A 169 1.09 -24.92 -21.28
CA PRO A 169 0.24 -24.99 -22.48
C PRO A 169 -0.92 -25.98 -22.31
N PHE A 170 -1.38 -26.13 -21.11
CA PHE A 170 -2.44 -27.08 -20.76
C PHE A 170 -3.65 -26.37 -20.22
N THR A 171 -4.82 -26.78 -20.66
CA THR A 171 -6.07 -26.47 -19.97
C THR A 171 -6.35 -27.55 -18.94
N PHE A 172 -6.92 -27.13 -17.80
CA PHE A 172 -7.19 -28.01 -16.67
C PHE A 172 -8.68 -27.98 -16.35
N THR A 173 -9.24 -29.15 -16.12
CA THR A 173 -10.60 -29.30 -15.61
C THR A 173 -10.57 -29.94 -14.22
N HIS A 174 -11.34 -29.38 -13.31
CA HIS A 174 -11.54 -29.90 -11.97
C HIS A 174 -12.66 -30.96 -12.00
N THR A 175 -12.33 -32.21 -11.66
CA THR A 175 -13.26 -33.34 -11.62
C THR A 175 -13.33 -33.90 -10.20
N GLY A 176 -14.24 -33.35 -9.38
CA GLY A 176 -14.36 -33.78 -7.97
C GLY A 176 -13.10 -33.47 -7.17
N GLU A 177 -12.32 -34.47 -6.77
CA GLU A 177 -11.07 -34.30 -5.99
C GLU A 177 -9.81 -34.19 -6.87
N ASN A 178 -9.93 -34.31 -8.19
CA ASN A 178 -8.79 -34.31 -9.10
C ASN A 178 -8.79 -33.13 -10.04
N ILE A 179 -7.60 -32.67 -10.39
CA ILE A 179 -7.36 -31.74 -11.49
C ILE A 179 -6.77 -32.57 -12.63
N VAL A 180 -7.43 -32.55 -13.78
CA VAL A 180 -7.00 -33.28 -14.97
C VAL A 180 -6.68 -32.30 -16.09
N VAL A 181 -5.68 -32.65 -16.90
CA VAL A 181 -5.40 -31.93 -18.14
C VAL A 181 -6.43 -32.35 -19.16
N ASP A 182 -7.23 -31.43 -19.68
CA ASP A 182 -8.30 -31.69 -20.65
C ASP A 182 -8.01 -31.15 -22.05
N GLY A 183 -6.92 -30.41 -22.21
CA GLY A 183 -6.52 -29.90 -23.51
C GLY A 183 -5.11 -29.31 -23.52
N ILE A 184 -4.62 -29.07 -24.74
CA ILE A 184 -3.38 -28.35 -25.02
C ILE A 184 -3.75 -27.11 -25.79
N ASP A 185 -3.18 -25.96 -25.39
CA ASP A 185 -3.38 -24.71 -26.11
C ASP A 185 -2.72 -24.79 -27.50
N ALA A 186 -3.54 -24.67 -28.55
CA ALA A 186 -3.11 -24.83 -29.93
C ALA A 186 -2.19 -23.70 -30.43
N ASP A 187 -2.16 -22.57 -29.73
CA ASP A 187 -1.31 -21.41 -30.06
C ASP A 187 0.11 -21.53 -29.50
N TYR A 188 0.42 -22.61 -28.81
CA TYR A 188 1.75 -22.84 -28.24
C TYR A 188 2.73 -23.34 -29.31
N PRO A 189 4.02 -22.89 -29.28
CA PRO A 189 4.98 -23.28 -30.28
C PRO A 189 5.18 -24.80 -30.30
N PRO A 190 5.34 -25.39 -31.51
CA PRO A 190 5.53 -26.85 -31.65
C PRO A 190 6.80 -27.32 -30.93
N GLY A 191 6.70 -28.40 -30.20
CA GLY A 191 7.83 -29.03 -29.46
C GLY A 191 7.50 -29.45 -28.02
N ILE A 192 6.34 -29.05 -27.51
CA ILE A 192 5.85 -29.43 -26.15
C ILE A 192 5.12 -30.75 -26.16
N GLU A 193 4.65 -31.23 -27.32
CA GLU A 193 3.96 -32.47 -27.53
C GLU A 193 4.73 -33.74 -27.02
N THR A 194 6.04 -33.58 -26.77
CA THR A 194 6.90 -34.70 -26.32
C THR A 194 6.97 -34.82 -24.78
N VAL A 195 6.30 -34.00 -24.02
CA VAL A 195 6.41 -34.00 -22.55
C VAL A 195 5.25 -34.70 -21.84
N LEU A 196 4.22 -35.11 -22.58
CA LEU A 196 3.09 -35.83 -22.00
C LEU A 196 3.43 -37.37 -22.01
N PRO A 197 3.57 -38.03 -20.85
CA PRO A 197 3.56 -39.46 -20.81
C PRO A 197 2.17 -39.93 -21.26
N GLY A 198 2.15 -40.79 -22.21
CA GLY A 198 0.93 -41.48 -22.68
C GLY A 198 0.27 -42.34 -21.61
#